data_54a6e48f49b460085e9e32268c0f1008
#
_entry.id   54a6e48f49b460085e9e32268c0f1008
#
_cell.length_a   1.000
_cell.length_b   1.000
_cell.length_c   1.000
_cell.angle_alpha   90.00
_cell.angle_beta   90.00
_cell.angle_gamma   90.00
#
_symmetry.space_group_name_H-M   'P 1'
#
loop_
_entity.id
_entity.type
_entity.pdbx_description
1 polymer ?
#
loop_
_entity_poly.entity_id
_entity_poly.type
_entity_poly.pdbx_seq_one_letter_code
_entity_poly.pdbx_strand_id
1 'polypeptide(L)'
;LGDVYKRQPLMVGEGTEPVGRVCLGTVKGDMHDIGKNLVRIMMEGSGIEVFDLGVDTSAEQFVSTAVENHCGVIACSSLLTTTMEEMREVVKLVHERGLQDQIKVMVGGAPISQSFCDEIGADYYAEDAGAAAREAVKILKVQKAS
;
A
#
# COMPACT_ATOMS: atom_id res chain seq x y z
N LEU A 1 -9.60 -10.58 -16.06
CA LEU A 1 -9.32 -11.85 -15.38
C LEU A 1 -8.61 -11.63 -14.06
N GLY A 2 -7.59 -10.79 -14.06
CA GLY A 2 -6.86 -10.49 -12.85
C GLY A 2 -7.73 -9.87 -11.77
N ASP A 3 -8.62 -9.00 -12.15
CA ASP A 3 -9.49 -8.33 -11.17
C ASP A 3 -10.47 -9.31 -10.55
N VAL A 4 -11.05 -10.18 -11.35
CA VAL A 4 -11.96 -11.19 -10.84
C VAL A 4 -11.23 -12.12 -9.89
N TYR A 5 -10.05 -12.56 -10.28
CA TYR A 5 -9.24 -13.45 -9.49
C TYR A 5 -8.84 -12.80 -8.16
N LYS A 6 -8.45 -11.54 -8.20
CA LYS A 6 -8.03 -10.83 -6.99
C LYS A 6 -9.15 -10.72 -5.97
N ARG A 7 -10.38 -10.65 -6.43
CA ARG A 7 -11.51 -10.45 -5.53
C ARG A 7 -12.04 -11.73 -4.92
N GLN A 8 -11.70 -12.86 -5.51
CA GLN A 8 -12.20 -14.14 -5.01
C GLN A 8 -11.87 -14.41 -3.56
N PRO A 9 -10.65 -14.15 -3.08
CA PRO A 9 -10.36 -14.39 -1.68
C PRO A 9 -11.26 -13.62 -0.73
N LEU A 10 -11.71 -12.45 -1.13
CA LEU A 10 -12.59 -11.64 -0.30
C LEU A 10 -13.98 -12.24 -0.21
N MET A 11 -14.38 -12.96 -1.24
CA MET A 11 -15.70 -13.55 -1.28
C MET A 11 -15.81 -14.79 -0.44
N VAL A 12 -14.71 -15.38 -0.05
CA VAL A 12 -14.69 -16.54 0.81
C VAL A 12 -15.33 -16.24 2.15
N GLY A 13 -15.30 -14.98 2.56
CA GLY A 13 -15.90 -14.55 3.80
C GLY A 13 -17.42 -14.48 3.78
N GLU A 14 -18.05 -14.89 2.71
CA GLU A 14 -19.49 -14.99 2.59
C GLU A 14 -20.26 -13.78 3.14
N GLY A 15 -20.44 -12.79 2.33
CA GLY A 15 -21.18 -11.60 2.72
C GLY A 15 -20.43 -10.69 3.67
N THR A 16 -19.24 -11.09 4.09
CA THR A 16 -18.40 -10.24 4.93
C THR A 16 -17.77 -9.16 4.05
N GLU A 17 -17.89 -7.94 4.48
CA GLU A 17 -17.26 -6.86 3.75
C GLU A 17 -15.74 -6.90 3.94
N PRO A 18 -14.97 -6.43 2.96
CA PRO A 18 -13.53 -6.34 3.13
C PRO A 18 -13.20 -5.45 4.33
N VAL A 19 -12.08 -5.73 4.96
CA VAL A 19 -11.57 -4.88 6.05
C VAL A 19 -11.38 -3.47 5.54
N GLY A 20 -10.96 -3.32 4.30
CA GLY A 20 -10.76 -2.07 3.63
C GLY A 20 -10.01 -2.30 2.35
N ARG A 21 -9.53 -1.20 1.74
CA ARG A 21 -8.85 -1.25 0.46
C ARG A 21 -7.48 -0.64 0.54
N VAL A 22 -6.51 -1.31 -0.08
CA VAL A 22 -5.11 -0.87 -0.12
C VAL A 22 -4.66 -0.80 -1.57
N CYS A 23 -3.96 0.28 -1.91
CA CYS A 23 -3.31 0.42 -3.20
C CYS A 23 -1.85 0.04 -3.01
N LEU A 24 -1.38 -0.97 -3.71
CA LEU A 24 -0.05 -1.54 -3.52
C LEU A 24 0.74 -1.50 -4.82
N GLY A 25 2.02 -1.20 -4.73
CA GLY A 25 2.87 -1.22 -5.91
C GLY A 25 4.32 -1.03 -5.58
N THR A 26 5.17 -1.29 -6.58
CA THR A 26 6.60 -1.01 -6.51
C THR A 26 6.83 0.35 -7.19
N VAL A 27 7.65 1.17 -6.57
CA VAL A 27 7.82 2.56 -7.00
C VAL A 27 8.48 2.69 -8.37
N LYS A 28 8.37 3.89 -8.94
CA LYS A 28 8.89 4.21 -10.26
C LYS A 28 10.38 3.86 -10.37
N GLY A 29 10.72 3.22 -11.48
CA GLY A 29 12.10 2.83 -11.77
C GLY A 29 12.49 1.49 -11.16
N ASP A 30 11.65 0.89 -10.33
CA ASP A 30 11.95 -0.35 -9.65
C ASP A 30 11.07 -1.46 -10.23
N MET A 31 11.70 -2.56 -10.63
CA MET A 31 11.02 -3.67 -11.30
C MET A 31 10.89 -4.91 -10.42
N HIS A 32 11.23 -4.80 -9.14
CA HIS A 32 11.17 -5.95 -8.24
C HIS A 32 9.75 -6.15 -7.71
N ASP A 33 9.25 -7.38 -7.78
CA ASP A 33 7.87 -7.66 -7.39
C ASP A 33 7.70 -8.80 -6.38
N ILE A 34 8.78 -9.52 -6.05
CA ILE A 34 8.65 -10.67 -5.14
C ILE A 34 8.14 -10.23 -3.78
N GLY A 35 8.77 -9.23 -3.18
CA GLY A 35 8.36 -8.72 -1.87
C GLY A 35 6.97 -8.08 -1.92
N LYS A 36 6.71 -7.33 -2.97
CA LYS A 36 5.41 -6.70 -3.16
C LYS A 36 4.31 -7.75 -3.26
N ASN A 37 4.54 -8.81 -4.03
CA ASN A 37 3.55 -9.87 -4.18
C ASN A 37 3.29 -10.61 -2.88
N LEU A 38 4.33 -10.78 -2.06
CA LEU A 38 4.15 -11.40 -0.76
C LEU A 38 3.26 -10.54 0.13
N VAL A 39 3.47 -9.22 0.11
CA VAL A 39 2.61 -8.29 0.84
C VAL A 39 1.16 -8.41 0.36
N ARG A 40 0.95 -8.48 -0.95
CA ARG A 40 -0.39 -8.65 -1.49
C ARG A 40 -1.06 -9.91 -0.96
N ILE A 41 -0.33 -11.03 -1.00
CA ILE A 41 -0.87 -12.30 -0.53
C ILE A 41 -1.27 -12.21 0.94
N MET A 42 -0.41 -11.63 1.77
CA MET A 42 -0.68 -11.51 3.18
C MET A 42 -1.85 -10.59 3.46
N MET A 43 -1.96 -9.48 2.74
CA MET A 43 -3.06 -8.55 2.91
C MET A 43 -4.39 -9.18 2.48
N GLU A 44 -4.39 -9.85 1.32
CA GLU A 44 -5.60 -10.51 0.84
C GLU A 44 -6.03 -11.62 1.80
N GLY A 45 -5.07 -12.34 2.35
CA GLY A 45 -5.36 -13.35 3.35
C GLY A 45 -5.94 -12.78 4.63
N SER A 46 -5.74 -11.50 4.88
CA SER A 46 -6.28 -10.80 6.04
C SER A 46 -7.63 -10.13 5.77
N GLY A 47 -8.18 -10.33 4.58
CA GLY A 47 -9.50 -9.78 4.23
C GLY A 47 -9.45 -8.38 3.61
N ILE A 48 -8.28 -7.93 3.17
CA ILE A 48 -8.12 -6.62 2.54
C ILE A 48 -8.28 -6.77 1.03
N GLU A 49 -9.01 -5.84 0.42
CA GLU A 49 -9.08 -5.77 -1.03
C GLU A 49 -7.88 -4.96 -1.52
N VAL A 50 -7.00 -5.60 -2.31
CA VAL A 50 -5.75 -4.99 -2.75
C VAL A 50 -5.83 -4.62 -4.23
N PHE A 51 -5.49 -3.36 -4.53
CA PHE A 51 -5.37 -2.86 -5.89
C PHE A 51 -3.88 -2.82 -6.22
N ASP A 52 -3.41 -3.87 -6.88
CA ASP A 52 -2.00 -4.07 -7.18
C ASP A 52 -1.64 -3.37 -8.49
N LEU A 53 -0.83 -2.32 -8.39
CA LEU A 53 -0.40 -1.56 -9.57
C LEU A 53 0.82 -2.15 -10.26
N GLY A 54 1.40 -3.21 -9.68
CA GLY A 54 2.56 -3.84 -10.28
C GLY A 54 3.86 -3.15 -9.92
N VAL A 55 4.74 -3.04 -10.91
CA VAL A 55 6.06 -2.43 -10.71
C VAL A 55 6.13 -1.12 -11.48
N ASP A 56 7.20 -0.36 -11.25
CA ASP A 56 7.45 0.89 -11.98
C ASP A 56 6.23 1.82 -11.93
N THR A 57 5.71 2.05 -10.72
CA THR A 57 4.49 2.81 -10.51
C THR A 57 4.81 4.24 -10.07
N SER A 58 4.29 5.22 -10.78
CA SER A 58 4.52 6.62 -10.45
C SER A 58 3.69 7.06 -9.25
N ALA A 59 4.12 8.16 -8.61
CA ALA A 59 3.36 8.73 -7.50
C ALA A 59 1.94 9.07 -7.92
N GLU A 60 1.77 9.60 -9.12
CA GLU A 60 0.45 9.96 -9.65
C GLU A 60 -0.45 8.73 -9.76
N GLN A 61 0.10 7.62 -10.23
CA GLN A 61 -0.68 6.38 -10.34
C GLN A 61 -1.12 5.86 -8.97
N PHE A 62 -0.22 5.91 -7.99
CA PHE A 62 -0.56 5.50 -6.63
C PHE A 62 -1.74 6.32 -6.09
N VAL A 63 -1.62 7.64 -6.18
CA VAL A 63 -2.61 8.52 -5.58
C VAL A 63 -3.93 8.47 -6.35
N SER A 64 -3.88 8.49 -7.67
CA SER A 64 -5.10 8.41 -8.49
C SER A 64 -5.87 7.13 -8.23
N THR A 65 -5.17 6.00 -8.19
CA THR A 65 -5.82 4.72 -7.95
C THR A 65 -6.44 4.68 -6.55
N ALA A 66 -5.72 5.20 -5.57
CA ALA A 66 -6.23 5.22 -4.19
C ALA A 66 -7.49 6.06 -4.08
N VAL A 67 -7.52 7.21 -4.73
CA VAL A 67 -8.69 8.09 -4.71
C VAL A 67 -9.86 7.44 -5.43
N GLU A 68 -9.61 6.92 -6.64
CA GLU A 68 -10.68 6.34 -7.45
C GLU A 68 -11.33 5.13 -6.79
N ASN A 69 -10.55 4.36 -6.05
CA ASN A 69 -11.03 3.12 -5.45
C ASN A 69 -11.25 3.22 -3.95
N HIS A 70 -11.19 4.43 -3.42
CA HIS A 70 -11.42 4.69 -1.99
C HIS A 70 -10.50 3.86 -1.09
N CYS A 71 -9.22 3.77 -1.46
CA CYS A 71 -8.25 3.06 -0.66
C CYS A 71 -7.85 3.90 0.54
N GLY A 72 -7.77 3.29 1.71
CA GLY A 72 -7.34 3.98 2.93
C GLY A 72 -5.84 3.95 3.15
N VAL A 73 -5.13 3.10 2.40
CA VAL A 73 -3.68 2.95 2.53
C VAL A 73 -3.04 2.85 1.15
N ILE A 74 -1.92 3.54 0.98
CA ILE A 74 -1.03 3.34 -0.17
C ILE A 74 0.21 2.63 0.39
N ALA A 75 0.50 1.44 -0.12
CA ALA A 75 1.67 0.67 0.29
C ALA A 75 2.70 0.67 -0.83
N CYS A 76 3.86 1.24 -0.57
CA CYS A 76 4.94 1.38 -1.55
C CYS A 76 6.09 0.44 -1.22
N SER A 77 6.60 -0.25 -2.23
CA SER A 77 7.73 -1.14 -2.11
C SER A 77 8.89 -0.62 -2.94
N SER A 78 10.12 -0.71 -2.41
CA SER A 78 11.32 -0.37 -3.15
C SER A 78 12.44 -1.29 -2.71
N LEU A 79 13.22 -1.82 -3.66
CA LEU A 79 14.34 -2.70 -3.35
C LEU A 79 15.68 -2.05 -3.64
N LEU A 80 15.70 -0.89 -4.27
CA LEU A 80 16.92 -0.20 -4.66
C LEU A 80 17.04 1.13 -3.92
N THR A 81 18.28 1.47 -3.50
CA THR A 81 18.52 2.76 -2.89
C THR A 81 18.28 3.89 -3.88
N THR A 82 18.45 3.61 -5.19
CA THR A 82 18.26 4.63 -6.22
C THR A 82 16.79 4.94 -6.48
N THR A 83 15.87 4.07 -6.07
CA THR A 83 14.46 4.28 -6.31
C THR A 83 13.66 4.62 -5.05
N MET A 84 14.26 4.44 -3.87
CA MET A 84 13.51 4.68 -2.62
C MET A 84 13.02 6.11 -2.48
N GLU A 85 13.70 7.07 -3.09
CA GLU A 85 13.26 8.48 -3.03
C GLU A 85 11.91 8.70 -3.72
N GLU A 86 11.49 7.79 -4.58
CA GLU A 86 10.17 7.90 -5.20
C GLU A 86 9.06 7.79 -4.17
N MET A 87 9.33 7.16 -3.03
CA MET A 87 8.35 7.10 -1.94
C MET A 87 8.08 8.49 -1.37
N ARG A 88 9.11 9.35 -1.33
CA ARG A 88 8.95 10.73 -0.90
C ARG A 88 7.95 11.47 -1.80
N GLU A 89 8.00 11.18 -3.10
CA GLU A 89 7.09 11.81 -4.05
C GLU A 89 5.64 11.39 -3.80
N VAL A 90 5.42 10.14 -3.40
CA VAL A 90 4.07 9.66 -3.07
C VAL A 90 3.53 10.43 -1.85
N VAL A 91 4.33 10.51 -0.80
CA VAL A 91 3.93 11.23 0.43
C VAL A 91 3.65 12.68 0.11
N LYS A 92 4.54 13.31 -0.67
CA LYS A 92 4.40 14.71 -1.04
C LYS A 92 3.08 14.95 -1.78
N LEU A 93 2.75 14.09 -2.73
CA LEU A 93 1.53 14.24 -3.52
C LEU A 93 0.28 14.07 -2.66
N VAL A 94 0.30 13.11 -1.73
CA VAL A 94 -0.81 12.92 -0.80
C VAL A 94 -1.04 14.20 0.01
N HIS A 95 0.04 14.81 0.50
CA HIS A 95 -0.06 16.03 1.29
C HIS A 95 -0.49 17.24 0.45
N GLU A 96 0.05 17.33 -0.76
CA GLU A 96 -0.31 18.45 -1.66
C GLU A 96 -1.80 18.46 -2.02
N ARG A 97 -2.40 17.28 -2.06
CA ARG A 97 -3.81 17.15 -2.39
C ARG A 97 -4.72 17.12 -1.16
N GLY A 98 -4.15 17.31 0.03
CA GLY A 98 -4.92 17.36 1.27
C GLY A 98 -5.52 16.03 1.65
N LEU A 99 -4.88 14.93 1.29
CA LEU A 99 -5.43 13.58 1.50
C LEU A 99 -4.85 12.87 2.71
N GLN A 100 -3.94 13.50 3.44
CA GLN A 100 -3.19 12.83 4.50
C GLN A 100 -4.05 12.31 5.65
N ASP A 101 -5.25 12.86 5.84
CA ASP A 101 -6.16 12.36 6.88
C ASP A 101 -6.96 11.16 6.42
N GLN A 102 -7.05 10.94 5.11
CA GLN A 102 -7.87 9.88 4.51
C GLN A 102 -7.03 8.72 4.02
N ILE A 103 -5.81 8.99 3.55
CA ILE A 103 -4.94 7.99 2.94
C ILE A 103 -3.62 7.99 3.69
N LYS A 104 -3.30 6.84 4.28
CA LYS A 104 -2.03 6.66 4.96
C LYS A 104 -1.02 6.00 4.03
N VAL A 105 0.24 6.41 4.13
CA VAL A 105 1.29 5.87 3.26
C VAL A 105 2.17 4.93 4.08
N MET A 106 2.29 3.70 3.61
CA MET A 106 3.11 2.67 4.21
C MET A 106 4.28 2.39 3.28
N VAL A 107 5.47 2.25 3.83
CA VAL A 107 6.68 2.00 3.04
C VAL A 107 7.39 0.75 3.54
N GLY A 108 8.06 0.05 2.64
CA GLY A 108 8.80 -1.17 2.98
C GLY A 108 9.74 -1.58 1.86
N GLY A 109 10.61 -2.54 2.17
CA GLY A 109 11.61 -3.03 1.24
C GLY A 109 12.98 -3.04 1.89
N ALA A 110 13.92 -3.81 1.32
CA ALA A 110 15.21 -4.04 1.94
C ALA A 110 15.99 -2.77 2.33
N PRO A 111 16.07 -1.73 1.48
CA PRO A 111 16.82 -0.52 1.85
C PRO A 111 16.03 0.43 2.74
N ILE A 112 14.75 0.15 2.99
CA ILE A 112 13.89 1.06 3.74
C ILE A 112 14.09 0.83 5.24
N SER A 113 13.95 1.91 6.02
CA SER A 113 14.09 1.86 7.48
C SER A 113 13.05 2.77 8.11
N GLN A 114 12.87 2.61 9.40
CA GLN A 114 12.00 3.52 10.16
C GLN A 114 12.50 4.96 10.05
N SER A 115 13.82 5.13 10.09
CA SER A 115 14.42 6.46 9.97
C SER A 115 14.05 7.12 8.64
N PHE A 116 14.12 6.36 7.55
CA PHE A 116 13.76 6.90 6.24
C PHE A 116 12.26 7.20 6.18
N CYS A 117 11.43 6.31 6.72
CA CYS A 117 9.99 6.52 6.80
C CYS A 117 9.68 7.85 7.51
N ASP A 118 10.32 8.08 8.64
CA ASP A 118 10.11 9.31 9.40
C ASP A 118 10.60 10.54 8.62
N GLU A 119 11.74 10.40 7.95
CA GLU A 119 12.34 11.50 7.19
C GLU A 119 11.41 11.98 6.08
N ILE A 120 10.78 11.07 5.35
CA ILE A 120 9.92 11.46 4.24
C ILE A 120 8.48 11.78 4.66
N GLY A 121 8.16 11.58 5.93
CA GLY A 121 6.83 11.85 6.43
C GLY A 121 5.80 10.78 6.11
N ALA A 122 6.26 9.57 5.80
CA ALA A 122 5.34 8.44 5.62
C ALA A 122 4.76 8.04 6.97
N ASP A 123 3.63 7.37 6.94
CA ASP A 123 2.89 7.09 8.18
C ASP A 123 3.36 5.80 8.87
N TYR A 124 3.75 4.81 8.10
CA TYR A 124 4.12 3.50 8.66
C TYR A 124 5.26 2.87 7.89
N TYR A 125 6.16 2.22 8.63
CA TYR A 125 7.22 1.40 8.07
C TYR A 125 6.91 -0.06 8.40
N ALA A 126 6.87 -0.92 7.37
CA ALA A 126 6.65 -2.34 7.55
C ALA A 126 7.96 -3.08 7.27
N GLU A 127 8.48 -3.77 8.26
CA GLU A 127 9.75 -4.46 8.11
C GLU A 127 9.64 -5.78 7.33
N ASP A 128 8.42 -6.32 7.22
CA ASP A 128 8.18 -7.52 6.43
C ASP A 128 6.71 -7.58 6.01
N ALA A 129 6.37 -8.58 5.19
CA ALA A 129 5.03 -8.69 4.64
C ALA A 129 3.96 -8.92 5.71
N GLY A 130 4.29 -9.70 6.74
CA GLY A 130 3.35 -9.95 7.83
C GLY A 130 3.04 -8.68 8.60
N ALA A 131 4.09 -7.88 8.89
CA ALA A 131 3.92 -6.61 9.57
C ALA A 131 3.07 -5.66 8.71
N ALA A 132 3.32 -5.64 7.39
CA ALA A 132 2.55 -4.79 6.49
C ALA A 132 1.06 -5.11 6.58
N ALA A 133 0.71 -6.40 6.52
CA ALA A 133 -0.69 -6.81 6.58
C ALA A 133 -1.33 -6.45 7.92
N ARG A 134 -0.62 -6.73 9.01
CA ARG A 134 -1.15 -6.43 10.36
C ARG A 134 -1.41 -4.94 10.55
N GLU A 135 -0.44 -4.09 10.14
CA GLU A 135 -0.59 -2.66 10.29
C GLU A 135 -1.69 -2.12 9.39
N ALA A 136 -1.80 -2.63 8.17
CA ALA A 136 -2.85 -2.20 7.26
C ALA A 136 -4.22 -2.50 7.85
N VAL A 137 -4.41 -3.68 8.45
CA VAL A 137 -5.68 -4.03 9.09
C VAL A 137 -6.00 -3.03 10.20
N LYS A 138 -5.03 -2.71 11.04
CA LYS A 138 -5.23 -1.76 12.14
C LYS A 138 -5.64 -0.39 11.63
N ILE A 139 -4.93 0.10 10.62
CA ILE A 139 -5.22 1.41 10.04
C ILE A 139 -6.62 1.46 9.47
N LEU A 140 -6.98 0.44 8.70
CA LEU A 140 -8.28 0.41 8.04
C LEU A 140 -9.43 0.31 9.02
N LYS A 141 -9.24 -0.44 10.11
CA LYS A 141 -10.26 -0.54 11.14
C LYS A 141 -10.47 0.78 11.87
N VAL A 142 -9.39 1.50 12.16
CA VAL A 142 -9.48 2.80 12.79
C VAL A 142 -10.22 3.78 11.89
N GLN A 143 -9.92 3.75 10.58
CA GLN A 143 -10.59 4.62 9.63
C GLN A 143 -12.09 4.36 9.57
N LYS A 144 -12.49 3.10 9.64
CA LYS A 144 -13.90 2.74 9.62
C LYS A 144 -14.64 3.19 10.87
N ALA A 145 -13.95 3.21 12.00
CA ALA A 145 -14.55 3.58 13.27
C ALA A 145 -14.77 5.08 13.42
N SER A 146 -14.14 5.88 12.55
CA SER A 146 -14.21 7.34 12.64
C SER A 146 -15.45 7.93 12.02
#